data_de191429bab15a1a1948ad876c97c0d3
#
_entry.id   de191429bab15a1a1948ad876c97c0d3
#
_cell.length_a   1.000
_cell.length_b   1.000
_cell.length_c   1.000
_cell.angle_alpha   90.00
_cell.angle_beta   90.00
_cell.angle_gamma   90.00
#
_symmetry.space_group_name_H-M   'P 1'
#
loop_
_entity.id
_entity.type
_entity.pdbx_description
1 polymer ?
#
loop_
_entity_poly.entity_id
_entity_poly.type
_entity_poly.pdbx_seq_one_letter_code
_entity_poly.pdbx_strand_id
1 'polypeptide(L)'
;MLLLLASGAASEGCLGSDSAGVSFTVTRETSIENAQLSELSGLVKSQLFDEVYWAHNDSGDSPRVFALDREGRSLCPQFLKSCRTQEIGERDWPGQAVELAMNYDWEDVAILQGDLLIADIGNNGNARRDLGIYRVPEFNPEAVERTRALTFYPIRYPEQRKFPAERWEFDAEALFTYGAEVFLITKHRESGKISQFKRGAKLYRVPLRSSVEPNVLEWVAERDDLAVVTAADISPRGRYLAVLGYQTLWLFSRPEQPEAHWFSHLRGQLDLRPFGMGQVEAITFLNTSSLMVANEGGDRFRVDFVDAQQPEPAPND
;
A
#
# COMPACT_ATOMS: atom_id res chain seq x y z
N MET A 1 47.82 -11.23 7.49
CA MET A 1 46.72 -10.84 6.61
C MET A 1 45.49 -10.86 7.47
N LEU A 2 45.11 -9.71 8.05
CA LEU A 2 44.03 -9.55 9.02
C LEU A 2 42.76 -9.25 8.24
N LEU A 3 41.76 -10.13 8.30
CA LEU A 3 40.43 -9.85 7.82
C LEU A 3 39.73 -8.94 8.85
N LEU A 4 39.42 -7.72 8.45
CA LEU A 4 38.48 -6.87 9.17
C LEU A 4 37.07 -7.26 8.71
N LEU A 5 36.29 -7.90 9.58
CA LEU A 5 34.86 -8.02 9.49
C LEU A 5 34.24 -6.66 9.88
N ALA A 6 33.70 -5.95 8.92
CA ALA A 6 32.88 -4.78 9.19
C ALA A 6 31.47 -5.27 9.60
N SER A 7 31.19 -5.27 10.89
CA SER A 7 29.85 -5.39 11.42
C SER A 7 29.11 -4.05 11.20
N GLY A 8 28.19 -4.02 10.24
CA GLY A 8 27.26 -2.92 10.11
C GLY A 8 26.31 -2.90 11.31
N ALA A 9 26.51 -1.96 12.21
CA ALA A 9 25.57 -1.68 13.29
C ALA A 9 24.33 -1.02 12.70
N ALA A 10 23.19 -1.70 12.76
CA ALA A 10 21.88 -1.08 12.55
C ALA A 10 21.69 -0.01 13.64
N SER A 11 21.48 1.24 13.25
CA SER A 11 21.16 2.30 14.19
C SER A 11 19.72 2.15 14.64
N GLU A 12 19.51 1.62 15.85
CA GLU A 12 18.23 1.67 16.52
C GLU A 12 17.94 3.12 16.94
N GLY A 13 17.00 3.77 16.25
CA GLY A 13 16.48 5.06 16.64
C GLY A 13 15.15 4.89 17.37
N CYS A 14 15.17 4.98 18.70
CA CYS A 14 13.95 5.10 19.49
C CYS A 14 13.58 6.57 19.55
N LEU A 15 12.43 7.00 18.97
CA LEU A 15 11.81 8.30 19.32
C LEU A 15 10.46 8.51 18.63
N GLY A 16 9.53 9.01 19.39
CA GLY A 16 8.34 9.69 18.92
C GLY A 16 7.07 9.22 19.59
N SER A 17 6.84 9.66 20.83
CA SER A 17 5.52 9.60 21.40
C SER A 17 4.88 10.98 21.28
N ASP A 18 3.94 11.13 20.38
CA ASP A 18 3.07 12.31 20.36
C ASP A 18 1.61 11.94 20.15
N SER A 19 1.12 10.98 20.93
CA SER A 19 -0.31 10.85 21.27
C SER A 19 -0.54 9.65 22.18
N ALA A 20 -1.43 9.80 23.09
CA ALA A 20 -1.93 8.92 24.14
C ALA A 20 -1.64 7.40 23.98
N GLY A 21 -0.40 6.96 24.23
CA GLY A 21 -0.13 5.56 24.58
C GLY A 21 0.39 4.64 23.48
N VAL A 22 0.70 5.13 22.28
CA VAL A 22 1.39 4.33 21.24
C VAL A 22 2.84 4.80 21.11
N SER A 23 3.78 3.86 21.17
CA SER A 23 5.20 4.10 20.87
C SER A 23 5.59 3.39 19.59
N PHE A 24 6.49 4.01 18.82
CA PHE A 24 6.98 3.46 17.54
C PHE A 24 8.49 3.28 17.58
N THR A 25 8.97 2.23 16.91
CA THR A 25 10.38 1.98 16.65
C THR A 25 10.57 1.77 15.16
N VAL A 26 11.54 2.45 14.56
CA VAL A 26 11.84 2.37 13.12
C VAL A 26 13.19 1.70 12.91
N THR A 27 13.25 0.71 12.03
CA THR A 27 14.46 0.02 11.62
C THR A 27 14.57 0.05 10.10
N ARG A 28 15.68 0.51 9.55
CA ARG A 28 15.95 0.40 8.11
C ARG A 28 16.30 -1.05 7.78
N GLU A 29 15.67 -1.60 6.75
CA GLU A 29 15.92 -2.95 6.25
C GLU A 29 16.69 -2.93 4.92
N THR A 30 16.95 -4.11 4.35
CA THR A 30 17.57 -4.25 3.04
C THR A 30 16.65 -3.70 1.96
N SER A 31 17.17 -2.89 1.05
CA SER A 31 16.41 -2.34 -0.07
C SER A 31 16.04 -3.44 -1.07
N ILE A 32 14.99 -3.21 -1.85
CA ILE A 32 14.61 -4.06 -2.98
C ILE A 32 15.66 -3.85 -4.09
N GLU A 33 16.24 -4.94 -4.59
CA GLU A 33 17.35 -4.87 -5.55
C GLU A 33 16.87 -4.93 -7.03
N ASN A 34 15.58 -5.20 -7.27
CA ASN A 34 15.04 -5.34 -8.63
C ASN A 34 14.86 -3.97 -9.29
N ALA A 35 15.72 -3.63 -10.26
CA ALA A 35 15.66 -2.37 -11.00
C ALA A 35 14.41 -2.23 -11.89
N GLN A 36 13.63 -3.30 -12.09
CA GLN A 36 12.34 -3.24 -12.80
C GLN A 36 11.20 -2.74 -11.90
N LEU A 37 11.39 -2.76 -10.58
CA LEU A 37 10.48 -2.19 -9.60
C LEU A 37 11.06 -0.83 -9.14
N SER A 38 11.03 0.15 -10.04
CA SER A 38 11.73 1.44 -9.91
C SER A 38 10.85 2.59 -9.43
N GLU A 39 9.55 2.38 -9.41
CA GLU A 39 8.52 3.35 -8.98
C GLU A 39 7.49 2.61 -8.10
N LEU A 40 8.00 2.03 -7.00
CA LEU A 40 7.17 1.22 -6.10
C LEU A 40 6.02 2.07 -5.55
N SER A 41 4.78 1.66 -5.81
CA SER A 41 3.58 2.30 -5.29
C SER A 41 2.79 1.37 -4.35
N GLY A 42 2.29 0.23 -4.78
CA GLY A 42 1.53 -0.68 -3.92
C GLY A 42 2.36 -1.81 -3.30
N LEU A 43 2.04 -2.20 -2.07
CA LEU A 43 2.65 -3.34 -1.38
C LEU A 43 1.63 -4.02 -0.47
N VAL A 44 1.47 -5.35 -0.60
CA VAL A 44 0.61 -6.13 0.31
C VAL A 44 1.22 -7.48 0.63
N LYS A 45 1.13 -7.91 1.90
CA LYS A 45 1.54 -9.26 2.31
C LYS A 45 0.53 -10.29 1.82
N SER A 46 1.02 -11.37 1.20
CA SER A 46 0.21 -12.52 0.77
C SER A 46 -0.58 -13.12 1.93
N GLN A 47 -1.81 -13.56 1.64
CA GLN A 47 -2.62 -14.36 2.56
C GLN A 47 -2.55 -15.86 2.27
N LEU A 48 -2.08 -16.25 1.08
CA LEU A 48 -1.98 -17.65 0.66
C LEU A 48 -0.56 -18.22 0.74
N PHE A 49 0.46 -17.37 0.64
CA PHE A 49 1.86 -17.78 0.60
C PHE A 49 2.64 -17.09 1.72
N ASP A 50 3.25 -17.88 2.59
CA ASP A 50 4.05 -17.37 3.68
C ASP A 50 5.24 -16.57 3.16
N GLU A 51 5.51 -15.41 3.79
CA GLU A 51 6.61 -14.51 3.49
C GLU A 51 6.68 -14.04 2.03
N VAL A 52 5.55 -14.03 1.31
CA VAL A 52 5.40 -13.42 -0.01
C VAL A 52 4.72 -12.06 0.12
N TYR A 53 5.26 -11.07 -0.60
CA TYR A 53 4.75 -9.70 -0.67
C TYR A 53 4.53 -9.33 -2.12
N TRP A 54 3.33 -8.89 -2.45
CA TRP A 54 2.98 -8.42 -3.77
C TRP A 54 3.19 -6.92 -3.88
N ALA A 55 3.84 -6.50 -4.97
CA ALA A 55 4.11 -5.10 -5.24
C ALA A 55 3.85 -4.77 -6.71
N HIS A 56 3.71 -3.50 -7.03
CA HIS A 56 3.66 -2.99 -8.39
C HIS A 56 4.30 -1.60 -8.49
N ASN A 57 4.58 -1.18 -9.71
CA ASN A 57 4.96 0.19 -10.01
C ASN A 57 3.74 1.08 -10.18
N ASP A 58 3.93 2.36 -10.01
CA ASP A 58 3.03 3.45 -10.34
C ASP A 58 2.77 3.56 -11.86
N SER A 59 2.21 4.66 -12.28
CA SER A 59 1.87 5.00 -13.66
C SER A 59 3.05 4.88 -14.63
N GLY A 60 2.74 4.60 -15.90
CA GLY A 60 3.76 4.50 -16.95
C GLY A 60 4.45 3.16 -17.09
N ASP A 61 4.19 2.22 -16.20
CA ASP A 61 4.65 0.83 -16.32
C ASP A 61 3.64 -0.03 -17.10
N SER A 62 4.10 -1.20 -17.57
CA SER A 62 3.20 -2.25 -18.07
C SER A 62 2.40 -2.87 -16.92
N PRO A 63 1.18 -3.41 -17.17
CA PRO A 63 0.39 -4.05 -16.14
C PRO A 63 1.07 -5.35 -15.69
N ARG A 64 1.76 -5.28 -14.55
CA ARG A 64 2.52 -6.37 -13.94
C ARG A 64 2.59 -6.23 -12.43
N VAL A 65 2.76 -7.35 -11.74
CA VAL A 65 3.01 -7.41 -10.31
C VAL A 65 4.33 -8.10 -10.06
N PHE A 66 4.94 -7.78 -8.93
CA PHE A 66 6.17 -8.39 -8.45
C PHE A 66 5.88 -9.12 -7.16
N ALA A 67 6.34 -10.36 -7.06
CA ALA A 67 6.37 -11.07 -5.79
C ALA A 67 7.76 -10.91 -5.18
N LEU A 68 7.80 -10.51 -3.93
CA LEU A 68 9.01 -10.31 -3.15
C LEU A 68 9.03 -11.26 -1.95
N ASP A 69 10.20 -11.71 -1.54
CA ASP A 69 10.38 -12.34 -0.25
C ASP A 69 10.57 -11.30 0.87
N ARG A 70 10.72 -11.78 2.09
CA ARG A 70 10.92 -10.92 3.26
C ARG A 70 12.17 -10.03 3.18
N GLU A 71 13.21 -10.49 2.50
CA GLU A 71 14.46 -9.75 2.27
C GLU A 71 14.36 -8.75 1.12
N GLY A 72 13.24 -8.73 0.37
CA GLY A 72 13.00 -7.84 -0.77
C GLY A 72 13.55 -8.38 -2.09
N ARG A 73 13.90 -9.66 -2.15
CA ARG A 73 14.33 -10.31 -3.39
C ARG A 73 13.13 -10.73 -4.19
N SER A 74 13.22 -10.58 -5.50
CA SER A 74 12.14 -11.00 -6.41
C SER A 74 11.98 -12.52 -6.46
N LEU A 75 10.77 -13.00 -6.27
CA LEU A 75 10.37 -14.38 -6.53
C LEU A 75 9.92 -14.53 -7.97
N CYS A 76 10.42 -15.53 -8.66
CA CYS A 76 10.11 -15.75 -10.07
C CYS A 76 10.01 -17.24 -10.44
N PRO A 77 9.37 -17.57 -11.58
CA PRO A 77 9.09 -18.95 -11.96
C PRO A 77 10.35 -19.81 -12.08
N GLN A 78 10.43 -20.87 -11.30
CA GLN A 78 11.60 -21.75 -11.21
C GLN A 78 11.88 -22.56 -12.48
N PHE A 79 10.92 -22.62 -13.40
CA PHE A 79 11.14 -23.26 -14.71
C PHE A 79 11.90 -22.36 -15.70
N LEU A 80 11.98 -21.03 -15.45
CA LEU A 80 12.75 -20.11 -16.25
C LEU A 80 14.24 -20.18 -15.89
N LYS A 81 15.10 -20.25 -16.91
CA LYS A 81 16.55 -20.33 -16.69
C LYS A 81 17.07 -19.08 -15.99
N SER A 82 16.62 -17.91 -16.37
CA SER A 82 16.97 -16.61 -15.77
C SER A 82 16.67 -16.52 -14.29
N CYS A 83 15.65 -17.23 -13.80
CA CYS A 83 15.29 -17.26 -12.38
C CYS A 83 16.14 -18.25 -11.56
N ARG A 84 16.75 -19.25 -12.20
CA ARG A 84 17.59 -20.26 -11.53
C ARG A 84 19.05 -19.90 -11.43
N THR A 85 19.53 -19.10 -12.36
CA THR A 85 20.92 -18.64 -12.38
C THR A 85 20.89 -17.15 -12.06
N GLN A 86 21.29 -16.78 -10.85
CA GLN A 86 21.65 -15.38 -10.51
C GLN A 86 22.99 -15.05 -11.20
N GLU A 87 23.08 -15.21 -12.52
CA GLU A 87 24.27 -14.83 -13.27
C GLU A 87 24.32 -13.31 -13.32
N ILE A 88 25.36 -12.76 -12.76
CA ILE A 88 25.70 -11.33 -12.77
C ILE A 88 25.65 -10.83 -14.22
N GLY A 89 24.66 -9.98 -14.57
CA GLY A 89 24.52 -9.37 -15.88
C GLY A 89 23.30 -9.80 -16.69
N GLU A 90 22.49 -10.76 -16.25
CA GLU A 90 21.15 -10.97 -16.82
C GLU A 90 20.18 -9.90 -16.31
N ARG A 91 19.18 -9.51 -17.14
CA ARG A 91 18.18 -8.51 -16.79
C ARG A 91 17.37 -9.01 -15.59
N ASP A 92 17.09 -8.10 -14.67
CA ASP A 92 16.21 -8.36 -13.54
C ASP A 92 14.86 -8.95 -13.98
N TRP A 93 14.29 -9.77 -13.13
CA TRP A 93 12.96 -10.35 -13.36
C TRP A 93 11.94 -9.23 -13.63
N PRO A 94 11.23 -9.24 -14.79
CA PRO A 94 10.32 -8.16 -15.14
C PRO A 94 8.98 -8.19 -14.40
N GLY A 95 8.80 -9.07 -13.42
CA GLY A 95 7.51 -9.29 -12.76
C GLY A 95 6.56 -10.20 -13.55
N GLN A 96 5.47 -10.58 -12.93
CA GLN A 96 4.40 -11.38 -13.52
C GLN A 96 3.43 -10.45 -14.29
N ALA A 97 3.30 -10.62 -15.58
CA ALA A 97 2.39 -9.83 -16.40
C ALA A 97 0.91 -10.12 -16.01
N VAL A 98 0.11 -9.06 -15.91
CA VAL A 98 -1.33 -9.14 -15.65
C VAL A 98 -2.08 -8.90 -16.96
N GLU A 99 -2.46 -9.99 -17.64
CA GLU A 99 -3.23 -9.92 -18.89
C GLU A 99 -4.63 -9.34 -18.63
N LEU A 100 -5.22 -8.71 -19.64
CA LEU A 100 -6.52 -8.06 -19.61
C LEU A 100 -6.60 -6.89 -18.62
N ALA A 101 -5.46 -6.31 -18.26
CA ALA A 101 -5.36 -5.10 -17.47
C ALA A 101 -4.58 -4.02 -18.22
N MET A 102 -4.74 -2.79 -17.79
CA MET A 102 -3.93 -1.63 -18.18
C MET A 102 -3.42 -0.98 -16.89
N ASN A 103 -2.21 -0.46 -16.90
CA ASN A 103 -1.72 0.43 -15.84
C ASN A 103 -1.78 1.85 -16.38
N TYR A 104 -2.82 2.59 -16.00
CA TYR A 104 -2.88 4.02 -16.27
C TYR A 104 -2.30 4.82 -15.11
N ASP A 105 -2.69 4.43 -13.87
CA ASP A 105 -2.27 5.13 -12.65
C ASP A 105 -2.59 4.20 -11.46
N TRP A 106 -1.83 3.07 -11.37
CA TRP A 106 -1.97 2.11 -10.28
C TRP A 106 -1.34 2.69 -9.02
N GLU A 107 -2.11 2.75 -7.94
CA GLU A 107 -1.68 3.43 -6.73
C GLU A 107 -1.46 2.47 -5.55
N ASP A 108 -2.37 1.52 -5.34
CA ASP A 108 -2.27 0.61 -4.20
C ASP A 108 -2.83 -0.78 -4.53
N VAL A 109 -2.48 -1.75 -3.71
CA VAL A 109 -2.93 -3.14 -3.82
C VAL A 109 -3.36 -3.68 -2.46
N ALA A 110 -4.52 -4.33 -2.42
CA ALA A 110 -5.02 -5.01 -1.23
C ALA A 110 -5.43 -6.45 -1.56
N ILE A 111 -5.66 -7.29 -0.54
CA ILE A 111 -6.14 -8.66 -0.73
C ILE A 111 -7.58 -8.77 -0.24
N LEU A 112 -8.44 -9.37 -1.06
CA LEU A 112 -9.81 -9.73 -0.72
C LEU A 112 -10.09 -11.19 -1.05
N GLN A 113 -10.27 -12.01 -0.02
CA GLN A 113 -10.67 -13.43 -0.18
C GLN A 113 -9.72 -14.25 -1.08
N GLY A 114 -8.42 -13.99 -1.02
CA GLY A 114 -7.40 -14.67 -1.81
C GLY A 114 -7.20 -14.13 -3.23
N ASP A 115 -7.76 -12.97 -3.54
CA ASP A 115 -7.51 -12.25 -4.78
C ASP A 115 -6.83 -10.90 -4.49
N LEU A 116 -5.91 -10.49 -5.34
CA LEU A 116 -5.36 -9.15 -5.36
C LEU A 116 -6.39 -8.18 -5.95
N LEU A 117 -6.62 -7.09 -5.26
CA LEU A 117 -7.32 -5.93 -5.76
C LEU A 117 -6.30 -4.86 -6.10
N ILE A 118 -6.08 -4.60 -7.38
CA ILE A 118 -5.13 -3.60 -7.87
C ILE A 118 -5.90 -2.34 -8.25
N ALA A 119 -5.58 -1.23 -7.62
CA ALA A 119 -6.35 0.00 -7.72
C ALA A 119 -5.78 0.94 -8.80
N ASP A 120 -6.43 1.02 -9.95
CA ASP A 120 -6.17 2.00 -11.01
C ASP A 120 -7.01 3.26 -10.75
N ILE A 121 -6.62 4.02 -9.72
CA ILE A 121 -7.41 5.07 -9.09
C ILE A 121 -6.73 6.43 -9.01
N GLY A 122 -5.46 6.53 -9.38
CA GLY A 122 -4.74 7.79 -9.45
C GLY A 122 -5.45 8.75 -10.40
N ASN A 123 -5.57 9.99 -9.98
CA ASN A 123 -6.33 11.01 -10.69
C ASN A 123 -5.75 12.39 -10.43
N ASN A 124 -4.45 12.52 -10.57
CA ASN A 124 -3.63 13.69 -10.28
C ASN A 124 -4.24 15.01 -10.82
N GLY A 125 -4.81 14.96 -12.01
CA GLY A 125 -5.50 16.10 -12.65
C GLY A 125 -6.97 16.21 -12.30
N ASN A 126 -7.51 15.32 -11.47
CA ASN A 126 -8.94 15.22 -11.13
C ASN A 126 -9.87 15.24 -12.35
N ALA A 127 -9.44 14.59 -13.44
CA ALA A 127 -10.12 14.60 -14.74
C ALA A 127 -10.43 13.21 -15.30
N ARG A 128 -9.92 12.15 -14.71
CA ARG A 128 -10.14 10.76 -15.16
C ARG A 128 -11.59 10.34 -14.98
N ARG A 129 -12.07 9.51 -15.91
CA ARG A 129 -13.44 8.94 -15.93
C ARG A 129 -13.44 7.41 -15.98
N ASP A 130 -12.26 6.83 -16.06
CA ASP A 130 -11.95 5.42 -16.25
C ASP A 130 -11.33 4.77 -15.02
N LEU A 131 -11.53 5.35 -13.86
CA LEU A 131 -11.05 4.82 -12.59
C LEU A 131 -11.67 3.45 -12.30
N GLY A 132 -10.91 2.56 -11.67
CA GLY A 132 -11.44 1.26 -11.29
C GLY A 132 -10.46 0.38 -10.54
N ILE A 133 -10.91 -0.82 -10.22
CA ILE A 133 -10.14 -1.81 -9.47
C ILE A 133 -10.13 -3.12 -10.25
N TYR A 134 -8.93 -3.63 -10.53
CA TYR A 134 -8.75 -4.96 -11.11
C TYR A 134 -8.78 -6.02 -10.01
N ARG A 135 -9.46 -7.12 -10.27
CA ARG A 135 -9.42 -8.32 -9.43
C ARG A 135 -8.58 -9.39 -10.12
N VAL A 136 -7.52 -9.81 -9.46
CA VAL A 136 -6.54 -10.78 -9.97
C VAL A 136 -6.40 -11.91 -8.96
N PRO A 137 -6.57 -13.19 -9.34
CA PRO A 137 -6.36 -14.29 -8.41
C PRO A 137 -4.93 -14.25 -7.85
N GLU A 138 -4.77 -14.46 -6.55
CA GLU A 138 -3.46 -14.69 -5.98
C GLU A 138 -2.91 -16.05 -6.49
N PHE A 139 -1.64 -16.12 -6.83
CA PHE A 139 -1.03 -17.28 -7.48
C PHE A 139 0.37 -17.58 -6.93
N ASN A 140 0.86 -18.81 -7.14
CA ASN A 140 2.24 -19.14 -6.76
C ASN A 140 3.24 -18.43 -7.68
N PRO A 141 4.02 -17.45 -7.18
CA PRO A 141 4.94 -16.65 -7.99
C PRO A 141 6.10 -17.46 -8.60
N GLU A 142 6.45 -18.60 -8.00
CA GLU A 142 7.50 -19.47 -8.49
C GLU A 142 7.01 -20.47 -9.57
N ALA A 143 5.71 -20.52 -9.82
CA ALA A 143 5.09 -21.41 -10.81
C ALA A 143 4.39 -20.68 -11.95
N VAL A 144 4.19 -19.37 -11.88
CA VAL A 144 3.38 -18.59 -12.83
C VAL A 144 4.17 -17.40 -13.37
N GLU A 145 4.30 -17.31 -14.70
CA GLU A 145 4.93 -16.19 -15.40
C GLU A 145 3.91 -15.08 -15.72
N ARG A 146 2.65 -15.45 -15.94
CA ARG A 146 1.58 -14.54 -16.33
C ARG A 146 0.30 -14.88 -15.58
N THR A 147 -0.41 -13.87 -15.18
CA THR A 147 -1.76 -13.98 -14.64
C THR A 147 -2.73 -13.12 -15.46
N ARG A 148 -3.97 -13.01 -15.05
CA ARG A 148 -4.94 -12.16 -15.73
C ARG A 148 -5.91 -11.54 -14.75
N ALA A 149 -6.41 -10.35 -15.08
CA ALA A 149 -7.54 -9.77 -14.40
C ALA A 149 -8.81 -10.59 -14.71
N LEU A 150 -9.52 -11.02 -13.68
CA LEU A 150 -10.81 -11.71 -13.82
C LEU A 150 -11.95 -10.71 -13.99
N THR A 151 -11.84 -9.53 -13.40
CA THR A 151 -12.86 -8.49 -13.41
C THR A 151 -12.18 -7.13 -13.28
N PHE A 152 -12.71 -6.15 -13.96
CA PHE A 152 -12.51 -4.73 -13.70
C PHE A 152 -13.78 -4.16 -13.10
N TYR A 153 -13.67 -3.51 -11.95
CA TYR A 153 -14.76 -2.81 -11.28
C TYR A 153 -14.63 -1.31 -11.55
N PRO A 154 -15.32 -0.76 -12.57
CA PRO A 154 -15.28 0.68 -12.80
C PRO A 154 -15.93 1.40 -11.62
N ILE A 155 -15.31 2.53 -11.21
CA ILE A 155 -15.78 3.33 -10.07
C ILE A 155 -15.97 4.80 -10.46
N ARG A 156 -16.76 5.52 -9.69
CA ARG A 156 -16.88 6.98 -9.78
C ARG A 156 -17.23 7.61 -8.44
N TYR A 157 -16.74 8.79 -8.22
CA TYR A 157 -17.11 9.60 -7.06
C TYR A 157 -18.50 10.19 -7.23
N PRO A 158 -19.37 10.14 -6.21
CA PRO A 158 -20.72 10.68 -6.29
C PRO A 158 -20.74 12.21 -6.45
N GLU A 159 -19.73 12.92 -5.92
CA GLU A 159 -19.65 14.38 -5.93
C GLU A 159 -18.90 14.94 -7.14
N GLN A 160 -18.07 14.14 -7.82
CA GLN A 160 -17.29 14.60 -8.98
C GLN A 160 -18.18 14.72 -10.22
N ARG A 161 -18.69 15.92 -10.49
CA ARG A 161 -19.60 16.19 -11.61
C ARG A 161 -18.95 16.91 -12.78
N LYS A 162 -17.76 17.48 -12.57
CA LYS A 162 -16.95 18.15 -13.59
C LYS A 162 -15.59 17.49 -13.74
N PHE A 163 -15.02 17.54 -14.94
CA PHE A 163 -13.76 16.92 -15.33
C PHE A 163 -12.95 17.91 -16.16
N PRO A 164 -11.89 18.54 -15.61
CA PRO A 164 -11.44 18.42 -14.21
C PRO A 164 -12.47 18.88 -13.19
N ALA A 165 -12.36 18.35 -11.97
CA ALA A 165 -13.19 18.76 -10.85
C ALA A 165 -12.92 20.23 -10.46
N GLU A 166 -13.91 20.90 -9.86
CA GLU A 166 -13.70 22.25 -9.31
C GLU A 166 -12.82 22.24 -8.05
N ARG A 167 -13.01 21.23 -7.21
CA ARG A 167 -12.17 20.93 -6.04
C ARG A 167 -11.41 19.65 -6.32
N TRP A 168 -10.10 19.69 -6.19
CA TRP A 168 -9.24 18.54 -6.48
C TRP A 168 -9.08 17.65 -5.24
N GLU A 169 -10.11 16.85 -4.98
CA GLU A 169 -10.27 15.99 -3.81
C GLU A 169 -10.62 14.55 -4.22
N PHE A 170 -10.45 14.21 -5.52
CA PHE A 170 -10.85 12.94 -6.13
C PHE A 170 -9.65 12.20 -6.75
N ASP A 171 -8.48 12.41 -6.18
CA ASP A 171 -7.27 11.67 -6.42
C ASP A 171 -7.13 10.68 -5.26
N ALA A 172 -7.14 9.37 -5.51
CA ALA A 172 -7.02 8.37 -4.46
C ALA A 172 -5.73 7.58 -4.64
N GLU A 173 -5.10 7.27 -3.52
CA GLU A 173 -3.78 6.66 -3.49
C GLU A 173 -3.69 5.47 -2.52
N ALA A 174 -4.76 5.18 -1.78
CA ALA A 174 -4.74 4.12 -0.80
C ALA A 174 -5.98 3.25 -0.90
N LEU A 175 -5.78 1.93 -0.81
CA LEU A 175 -6.81 0.91 -0.85
C LEU A 175 -6.62 -0.05 0.32
N PHE A 176 -7.69 -0.38 1.04
CA PHE A 176 -7.63 -1.44 2.05
C PHE A 176 -8.93 -2.24 2.10
N THR A 177 -8.86 -3.42 2.69
CA THR A 177 -10.00 -4.33 2.82
C THR A 177 -10.26 -4.68 4.28
N TYR A 178 -11.53 -4.77 4.68
CA TYR A 178 -11.90 -5.30 5.98
C TYR A 178 -13.11 -6.21 5.86
N GLY A 179 -12.93 -7.48 6.19
CA GLY A 179 -13.96 -8.49 5.95
C GLY A 179 -14.25 -8.65 4.45
N ALA A 180 -15.47 -8.35 4.04
CA ALA A 180 -15.87 -8.32 2.62
C ALA A 180 -15.95 -6.91 2.04
N GLU A 181 -15.60 -5.89 2.82
CA GLU A 181 -15.68 -4.49 2.42
C GLU A 181 -14.34 -4.00 1.88
N VAL A 182 -14.42 -3.08 0.93
CA VAL A 182 -13.28 -2.42 0.29
C VAL A 182 -13.42 -0.92 0.49
N PHE A 183 -12.32 -0.29 0.83
CA PHE A 183 -12.25 1.13 1.10
C PHE A 183 -11.11 1.77 0.32
N LEU A 184 -11.30 3.03 -0.08
CA LEU A 184 -10.23 3.86 -0.61
C LEU A 184 -10.13 5.18 0.15
N ILE A 185 -8.92 5.76 0.15
CA ILE A 185 -8.63 7.04 0.78
C ILE A 185 -8.06 8.00 -0.27
N THR A 186 -8.57 9.23 -0.29
CA THR A 186 -8.12 10.24 -1.26
C THR A 186 -6.91 11.04 -0.76
N LYS A 187 -6.18 11.61 -1.71
CA LYS A 187 -5.13 12.61 -1.55
C LYS A 187 -5.60 13.94 -2.14
N HIS A 188 -5.60 14.99 -1.37
CA HIS A 188 -6.11 16.29 -1.81
C HIS A 188 -5.02 17.17 -2.41
N ARG A 189 -5.37 17.91 -3.47
CA ARG A 189 -4.49 18.85 -4.17
C ARG A 189 -5.10 20.24 -4.28
N GLU A 190 -4.28 21.25 -4.47
CA GLU A 190 -4.74 22.59 -4.88
C GLU A 190 -5.30 22.53 -6.31
N SER A 191 -6.54 23.01 -6.48
CA SER A 191 -7.21 22.95 -7.78
C SER A 191 -6.40 23.64 -8.88
N GLY A 192 -6.14 22.91 -9.96
CA GLY A 192 -5.32 23.39 -11.08
C GLY A 192 -3.81 23.27 -10.87
N LYS A 193 -3.34 22.62 -9.79
CA LYS A 193 -1.91 22.56 -9.47
C LYS A 193 -1.53 21.14 -9.02
N ILE A 194 -1.11 20.29 -9.95
CA ILE A 194 -0.78 18.88 -9.71
C ILE A 194 0.26 18.71 -8.59
N SER A 195 1.29 19.54 -8.54
CA SER A 195 2.39 19.42 -7.56
C SER A 195 2.14 20.08 -6.20
N GLN A 196 0.94 20.66 -5.98
CA GLN A 196 0.62 21.34 -4.73
C GLN A 196 -0.47 20.56 -3.96
N PHE A 197 -0.05 19.96 -2.88
CA PHE A 197 -0.93 19.17 -2.01
C PHE A 197 -1.66 20.05 -0.99
N LYS A 198 -2.85 19.61 -0.62
CA LYS A 198 -3.65 20.14 0.50
C LYS A 198 -3.76 19.10 1.60
N ARG A 199 -3.96 19.56 2.82
CA ARG A 199 -4.41 18.70 3.90
C ARG A 199 -5.85 18.29 3.65
N GLY A 200 -6.20 17.11 4.14
CA GLY A 200 -7.50 16.50 3.99
C GLY A 200 -7.42 15.18 3.23
N ALA A 201 -8.25 14.25 3.65
CA ALA A 201 -8.48 12.99 2.96
C ALA A 201 -9.91 12.52 3.20
N LYS A 202 -10.54 11.96 2.17
CA LYS A 202 -11.86 11.35 2.26
C LYS A 202 -11.73 9.85 2.26
N LEU A 203 -12.56 9.20 3.06
CA LEU A 203 -12.72 7.75 3.10
C LEU A 203 -14.01 7.38 2.37
N TYR A 204 -13.89 6.50 1.38
CA TYR A 204 -15.02 5.94 0.65
C TYR A 204 -15.07 4.43 0.79
N ARG A 205 -16.28 3.87 0.84
CA ARG A 205 -16.53 2.46 0.63
C ARG A 205 -16.78 2.19 -0.84
N VAL A 206 -16.18 1.10 -1.35
CA VAL A 206 -16.30 0.69 -2.74
C VAL A 206 -17.30 -0.47 -2.85
N PRO A 207 -18.48 -0.29 -3.44
CA PRO A 207 -19.38 -1.41 -3.71
C PRO A 207 -18.87 -2.21 -4.92
N LEU A 208 -18.18 -3.34 -4.68
CA LEU A 208 -17.64 -4.18 -5.75
C LEU A 208 -18.75 -4.98 -6.46
N ARG A 209 -19.47 -4.35 -7.35
CA ARG A 209 -20.49 -5.00 -8.18
C ARG A 209 -19.94 -5.17 -9.60
N SER A 210 -19.98 -6.40 -10.12
CA SER A 210 -19.71 -6.63 -11.54
C SER A 210 -20.82 -5.98 -12.36
N SER A 211 -20.50 -4.86 -13.00
CA SER A 211 -21.45 -4.02 -13.73
C SER A 211 -20.74 -3.30 -14.87
N VAL A 212 -21.47 -3.02 -15.97
CA VAL A 212 -21.01 -2.12 -17.04
C VAL A 212 -20.99 -0.68 -16.57
N GLU A 213 -21.95 -0.31 -15.74
CA GLU A 213 -22.02 1.03 -15.15
C GLU A 213 -21.03 1.16 -13.99
N PRO A 214 -20.37 2.32 -13.85
CA PRO A 214 -19.45 2.52 -12.75
C PRO A 214 -20.13 2.40 -11.37
N ASN A 215 -19.48 1.69 -10.47
CA ASN A 215 -19.85 1.62 -9.07
C ASN A 215 -19.73 3.01 -8.45
N VAL A 216 -20.81 3.54 -7.92
CA VAL A 216 -20.79 4.82 -7.22
C VAL A 216 -20.20 4.60 -5.84
N LEU A 217 -19.09 5.27 -5.56
CA LEU A 217 -18.45 5.21 -4.24
C LEU A 217 -19.40 5.75 -3.17
N GLU A 218 -19.34 5.16 -1.99
CA GLU A 218 -20.13 5.58 -0.84
C GLU A 218 -19.24 6.37 0.11
N TRP A 219 -19.52 7.66 0.27
CA TRP A 219 -18.80 8.51 1.21
C TRP A 219 -19.00 8.01 2.65
N VAL A 220 -17.91 7.86 3.41
CA VAL A 220 -17.92 7.38 4.79
C VAL A 220 -17.51 8.50 5.75
N ALA A 221 -16.39 9.16 5.49
CA ALA A 221 -15.82 10.15 6.39
C ALA A 221 -14.82 11.05 5.67
N GLU A 222 -14.45 12.15 6.34
CA GLU A 222 -13.38 13.05 5.94
C GLU A 222 -12.55 13.43 7.18
N ARG A 223 -11.24 13.64 6.98
CA ARG A 223 -10.31 14.12 8.03
C ARG A 223 -9.38 15.18 7.46
N ASP A 224 -9.37 16.35 8.08
CA ASP A 224 -8.57 17.51 7.65
C ASP A 224 -7.11 17.43 8.11
N ASP A 225 -6.78 16.57 9.07
CA ASP A 225 -5.42 16.43 9.61
C ASP A 225 -4.56 15.41 8.88
N LEU A 226 -5.13 14.60 8.01
CA LEU A 226 -4.38 13.75 7.09
C LEU A 226 -3.77 14.60 5.97
N ALA A 227 -2.57 14.24 5.53
CA ALA A 227 -1.89 14.98 4.49
C ALA A 227 -1.11 14.04 3.57
N VAL A 228 -1.33 14.21 2.25
CA VAL A 228 -0.59 13.49 1.20
C VAL A 228 -0.60 11.98 1.47
N VAL A 229 -1.80 11.42 1.64
CA VAL A 229 -1.98 9.97 1.81
C VAL A 229 -1.46 9.25 0.58
N THR A 230 -0.72 8.16 0.76
CA THR A 230 -0.10 7.38 -0.31
C THR A 230 -0.43 5.89 -0.25
N ALA A 231 -0.70 5.31 0.92
CA ALA A 231 -1.08 3.91 1.04
C ALA A 231 -1.84 3.64 2.34
N ALA A 232 -2.50 2.50 2.43
CA ALA A 232 -3.12 2.04 3.67
C ALA A 232 -3.19 0.51 3.75
N ASP A 233 -3.10 -0.02 4.95
CA ASP A 233 -3.31 -1.46 5.17
C ASP A 233 -3.96 -1.72 6.53
N ILE A 234 -4.60 -2.89 6.65
CA ILE A 234 -5.28 -3.39 7.86
C ILE A 234 -4.47 -4.51 8.51
N SER A 235 -4.29 -4.43 9.81
CA SER A 235 -3.63 -5.52 10.56
C SER A 235 -4.37 -6.87 10.41
N PRO A 236 -3.68 -8.02 10.44
CA PRO A 236 -4.26 -9.33 10.11
C PRO A 236 -5.53 -9.71 10.87
N ARG A 237 -5.74 -9.15 12.07
CA ARG A 237 -6.97 -9.37 12.87
C ARG A 237 -7.96 -8.20 12.76
N GLY A 238 -7.73 -7.26 11.86
CA GLY A 238 -8.57 -6.09 11.66
C GLY A 238 -8.65 -5.18 12.89
N ARG A 239 -7.60 -5.15 13.75
CA ARG A 239 -7.56 -4.31 14.94
C ARG A 239 -7.17 -2.87 14.63
N TYR A 240 -6.24 -2.70 13.70
CA TYR A 240 -5.67 -1.43 13.33
C TYR A 240 -5.74 -1.19 11.83
N LEU A 241 -5.97 0.06 11.45
CA LEU A 241 -5.73 0.62 10.13
C LEU A 241 -4.48 1.49 10.21
N ALA A 242 -3.49 1.21 9.40
CA ALA A 242 -2.36 2.10 9.15
C ALA A 242 -2.64 2.91 7.88
N VAL A 243 -2.46 4.22 7.95
CA VAL A 243 -2.55 5.15 6.81
C VAL A 243 -1.21 5.83 6.66
N LEU A 244 -0.60 5.69 5.50
CA LEU A 244 0.69 6.27 5.16
C LEU A 244 0.49 7.59 4.41
N GLY A 245 1.35 8.53 4.65
CA GLY A 245 1.54 9.72 3.84
C GLY A 245 3.03 10.05 3.77
N TYR A 246 3.45 10.94 2.91
CA TYR A 246 4.88 11.25 2.67
C TYR A 246 5.70 11.52 3.93
N GLN A 247 5.09 12.09 4.95
CA GLN A 247 5.82 12.51 6.15
C GLN A 247 5.25 11.97 7.45
N THR A 248 4.15 11.23 7.39
CA THR A 248 3.44 10.80 8.59
C THR A 248 2.78 9.46 8.38
N LEU A 249 2.92 8.58 9.36
CA LEU A 249 2.14 7.36 9.51
C LEU A 249 1.09 7.60 10.60
N TRP A 250 -0.17 7.34 10.30
CA TRP A 250 -1.28 7.37 11.25
C TRP A 250 -1.75 5.95 11.54
N LEU A 251 -1.99 5.67 12.82
CA LEU A 251 -2.54 4.39 13.27
C LEU A 251 -3.92 4.63 13.88
N PHE A 252 -4.95 4.00 13.31
CA PHE A 252 -6.32 4.06 13.80
C PHE A 252 -6.72 2.70 14.39
N SER A 253 -7.58 2.70 15.44
CA SER A 253 -8.20 1.47 15.89
C SER A 253 -9.50 1.18 15.15
N ARG A 254 -9.85 -0.11 15.10
CA ARG A 254 -11.13 -0.56 14.54
C ARG A 254 -12.31 0.16 15.20
N PRO A 255 -13.30 0.61 14.41
CA PRO A 255 -14.54 1.15 14.96
C PRO A 255 -15.30 0.06 15.76
N GLU A 256 -15.70 0.39 16.99
CA GLU A 256 -16.42 -0.53 17.87
C GLU A 256 -17.92 -0.28 17.90
N GLN A 257 -18.35 0.92 17.51
CA GLN A 257 -19.74 1.35 17.51
C GLN A 257 -20.31 1.40 16.09
N PRO A 258 -21.60 1.13 15.87
CA PRO A 258 -22.19 1.08 14.53
C PRO A 258 -22.09 2.39 13.73
N GLU A 259 -22.07 3.53 14.41
CA GLU A 259 -21.94 4.87 13.82
C GLU A 259 -20.49 5.31 13.61
N ALA A 260 -19.53 4.58 14.19
CA ALA A 260 -18.11 4.88 14.05
C ALA A 260 -17.55 4.35 12.74
N HIS A 261 -16.52 4.99 12.24
CA HIS A 261 -15.80 4.64 11.02
C HIS A 261 -14.28 4.57 11.29
N TRP A 262 -13.51 4.07 10.33
CA TRP A 262 -12.08 3.84 10.50
C TRP A 262 -11.28 5.10 10.89
N PHE A 263 -11.74 6.29 10.52
CA PHE A 263 -11.11 7.55 10.93
C PHE A 263 -11.53 8.08 12.31
N SER A 264 -12.43 7.37 13.03
CA SER A 264 -12.99 7.87 14.30
C SER A 264 -11.97 7.88 15.43
N HIS A 265 -11.06 6.89 15.50
CA HIS A 265 -10.21 6.67 16.66
C HIS A 265 -8.74 6.61 16.28
N LEU A 266 -8.09 7.77 16.18
CA LEU A 266 -6.64 7.87 16.03
C LEU A 266 -5.96 7.39 17.32
N ARG A 267 -5.10 6.37 17.19
CA ARG A 267 -4.34 5.76 18.31
C ARG A 267 -2.96 6.38 18.44
N GLY A 268 -2.32 6.70 17.33
CA GLY A 268 -1.00 7.28 17.28
C GLY A 268 -0.65 7.79 15.92
N GLN A 269 0.37 8.61 15.88
CA GLN A 269 1.00 9.06 14.64
C GLN A 269 2.52 9.09 14.81
N LEU A 270 3.24 8.82 13.73
CA LEU A 270 4.69 8.85 13.66
C LEU A 270 5.12 9.86 12.59
N ASP A 271 5.94 10.82 12.97
CA ASP A 271 6.64 11.69 12.03
C ASP A 271 7.79 10.92 11.36
N LEU A 272 7.74 10.77 10.04
CA LEU A 272 8.71 10.00 9.26
C LEU A 272 9.94 10.82 8.86
N ARG A 273 9.87 12.15 8.94
CA ARG A 273 10.95 13.06 8.51
C ARG A 273 12.32 12.77 9.17
N PRO A 274 12.38 12.45 10.49
CA PRO A 274 13.66 12.16 11.14
C PRO A 274 14.38 10.93 10.61
N PHE A 275 13.68 10.02 9.93
CA PHE A 275 14.24 8.74 9.48
C PHE A 275 14.76 8.78 8.04
N GLY A 276 14.57 9.89 7.31
CA GLY A 276 15.08 10.05 5.95
C GLY A 276 14.52 9.02 4.96
N MET A 277 13.25 8.66 5.10
CA MET A 277 12.62 7.61 4.30
C MET A 277 12.31 8.01 2.85
N GLY A 278 12.47 9.29 2.47
CA GLY A 278 12.11 9.78 1.14
C GLY A 278 10.59 9.82 0.92
N GLN A 279 10.16 9.66 -0.33
CA GLN A 279 8.75 9.53 -0.70
C GLN A 279 8.30 8.09 -0.43
N VAL A 280 7.63 7.87 0.70
CA VAL A 280 7.06 6.57 1.05
C VAL A 280 5.70 6.41 0.36
N GLU A 281 5.56 5.34 -0.42
CA GLU A 281 4.39 5.09 -1.25
C GLU A 281 3.71 3.75 -0.93
N ALA A 282 4.33 2.90 -0.11
CA ALA A 282 3.81 1.57 0.12
C ALA A 282 3.89 1.16 1.59
N ILE A 283 2.84 0.47 2.08
CA ILE A 283 2.77 -0.03 3.44
C ILE A 283 2.05 -1.38 3.48
N THR A 284 2.54 -2.30 4.32
CA THR A 284 1.78 -3.51 4.65
C THR A 284 2.08 -3.97 6.08
N PHE A 285 1.11 -4.60 6.73
CA PHE A 285 1.33 -5.24 8.02
C PHE A 285 2.14 -6.54 7.86
N LEU A 286 3.25 -6.65 8.58
CA LEU A 286 3.99 -7.90 8.73
C LEU A 286 3.28 -8.85 9.69
N ASN A 287 2.74 -8.29 10.78
CA ASN A 287 1.96 -8.94 11.83
C ASN A 287 1.07 -7.90 12.53
N THR A 288 0.53 -8.20 13.71
CA THR A 288 -0.42 -7.31 14.43
C THR A 288 0.17 -6.00 14.91
N SER A 289 1.50 -5.89 15.05
CA SER A 289 2.20 -4.75 15.65
C SER A 289 3.44 -4.30 14.88
N SER A 290 3.66 -4.85 13.69
CA SER A 290 4.79 -4.51 12.83
C SER A 290 4.32 -4.24 11.41
N LEU A 291 4.87 -3.20 10.81
CA LEU A 291 4.62 -2.75 9.45
C LEU A 291 5.90 -2.79 8.62
N MET A 292 5.78 -3.06 7.34
CA MET A 292 6.77 -2.75 6.33
C MET A 292 6.32 -1.48 5.61
N VAL A 293 7.19 -0.49 5.52
CA VAL A 293 7.04 0.74 4.76
C VAL A 293 8.11 0.76 3.68
N ALA A 294 7.76 1.12 2.47
CA ALA A 294 8.73 1.26 1.39
C ALA A 294 8.55 2.59 0.63
N ASN A 295 9.65 3.10 0.08
CA ASN A 295 9.63 4.28 -0.78
C ASN A 295 9.69 3.89 -2.26
N GLU A 296 9.43 4.85 -3.16
CA GLU A 296 9.52 4.67 -4.61
C GLU A 296 10.83 4.01 -5.08
N GLY A 297 11.94 4.36 -4.45
CA GLY A 297 13.28 3.84 -4.77
C GLY A 297 13.57 2.43 -4.22
N GLY A 298 12.60 1.77 -3.57
CA GLY A 298 12.75 0.43 -3.04
C GLY A 298 13.45 0.33 -1.68
N ASP A 299 13.75 1.44 -1.00
CA ASP A 299 14.21 1.40 0.38
C ASP A 299 13.08 0.93 1.30
N ARG A 300 13.38 -0.01 2.21
CA ARG A 300 12.41 -0.60 3.12
C ARG A 300 12.73 -0.27 4.57
N PHE A 301 11.66 -0.07 5.33
CA PHE A 301 11.71 0.23 6.74
C PHE A 301 10.69 -0.62 7.48
N ARG A 302 11.10 -1.22 8.59
CA ARG A 302 10.19 -1.84 9.53
C ARG A 302 9.79 -0.82 10.58
N VAL A 303 8.49 -0.70 10.83
CA VAL A 303 7.92 0.14 11.88
C VAL A 303 7.20 -0.77 12.86
N ASP A 304 7.78 -0.98 14.02
CA ASP A 304 7.15 -1.69 15.14
C ASP A 304 6.42 -0.70 16.04
N PHE A 305 5.29 -1.08 16.60
CA PHE A 305 4.57 -0.24 17.56
C PHE A 305 4.02 -1.03 18.75
N VAL A 306 3.89 -0.34 19.88
CA VAL A 306 3.27 -0.84 21.09
C VAL A 306 2.14 0.11 21.49
N ASP A 307 0.92 -0.41 21.59
CA ASP A 307 -0.24 0.33 22.07
C ASP A 307 -0.52 -0.05 23.54
N ALA A 308 -0.13 0.81 24.47
CA ALA A 308 -0.27 0.56 25.90
C ALA A 308 -1.74 0.43 26.37
N GLN A 309 -2.70 0.96 25.61
CA GLN A 309 -4.13 0.86 25.92
C GLN A 309 -4.79 -0.38 25.32
N GLN A 310 -4.13 -1.03 24.37
CA GLN A 310 -4.58 -2.28 23.76
C GLN A 310 -3.41 -3.27 23.67
N PRO A 311 -2.87 -3.75 24.79
CA PRO A 311 -1.80 -4.73 24.76
C PRO A 311 -2.25 -5.98 23.99
N GLU A 312 -1.31 -6.61 23.27
CA GLU A 312 -1.60 -7.89 22.63
C GLU A 312 -2.11 -8.89 23.69
N PRO A 313 -3.15 -9.67 23.37
CA PRO A 313 -3.50 -10.81 24.22
C PRO A 313 -2.26 -11.70 24.34
N ALA A 314 -1.95 -12.18 25.55
CA ALA A 314 -0.88 -13.14 25.76
C ALA A 314 -1.06 -14.31 24.76
N PRO A 315 0.02 -14.85 24.17
CA PRO A 315 -0.10 -16.04 23.34
C PRO A 315 -0.81 -17.11 24.19
N ASN A 316 -1.92 -17.62 23.67
CA ASN A 316 -2.56 -18.76 24.28
C ASN A 316 -1.56 -19.92 24.24
N ASP A 317 -1.20 -20.41 25.43
CA ASP A 317 -0.44 -21.65 25.62
C ASP A 317 -1.17 -22.86 25.01
#